data_bebcbe9bf867e4139f596d4df6f01ae6
#
_entry.id   bebcbe9bf867e4139f596d4df6f01ae6
#
_cell.length_a   1.000
_cell.length_b   1.000
_cell.length_c   1.000
_cell.angle_alpha   90.00
_cell.angle_beta   90.00
_cell.angle_gamma   90.00
#
_symmetry.space_group_name_H-M   'P 1'
#
loop_
_entity.id
_entity.type
_entity.pdbx_description
1 polymer ?
#
loop_
_entity_poly.entity_id
_entity_poly.type
_entity_poly.pdbx_seq_one_letter_code
_entity_poly.pdbx_strand_id
1 'polypeptide(L)'
;MKTGPLVVLLSLLLAACGFHLRLKTDLPFSSLFIESPSYSQFATDLKRAIRVSSNAQIAEQANQADVTLAILSEGRERAILSLSGGGKVREFQLRYKVAYRLRDAHGKDLMSSGEILLKRDLIYDDTQVLAKESEEALLYRDMQGDAVQQLLRRLAAVRVPL
;
A
#
# COMPACT_ATOMS: atom_id res chain seq x y z
N MET A 1 -33.97 11.02 -44.04
CA MET A 1 -32.74 10.98 -43.22
C MET A 1 -33.08 10.28 -41.88
N LYS A 2 -32.64 9.00 -41.69
CA LYS A 2 -32.99 8.18 -40.52
C LYS A 2 -31.76 7.95 -39.64
N THR A 3 -31.24 9.04 -39.02
CA THR A 3 -30.03 8.98 -38.15
C THR A 3 -30.35 8.76 -36.66
N GLY A 4 -31.65 8.85 -36.30
CA GLY A 4 -32.14 8.72 -34.91
C GLY A 4 -31.76 7.39 -34.21
N PRO A 5 -31.98 6.20 -34.82
CA PRO A 5 -31.72 4.95 -34.15
C PRO A 5 -30.22 4.67 -33.95
N LEU A 6 -29.39 5.21 -34.84
CA LEU A 6 -27.90 5.04 -34.72
C LEU A 6 -27.33 5.84 -33.58
N VAL A 7 -27.83 7.07 -33.33
CA VAL A 7 -27.41 7.92 -32.20
C VAL A 7 -27.84 7.31 -30.88
N VAL A 8 -29.05 6.75 -30.79
CA VAL A 8 -29.52 6.05 -29.57
C VAL A 8 -28.68 4.81 -29.28
N LEU A 9 -28.33 4.02 -30.31
CA LEU A 9 -27.45 2.85 -30.12
C LEU A 9 -26.05 3.22 -29.67
N LEU A 10 -25.48 4.30 -30.20
CA LEU A 10 -24.18 4.80 -29.81
C LEU A 10 -24.17 5.34 -28.37
N SER A 11 -25.24 5.98 -27.92
CA SER A 11 -25.41 6.48 -26.54
C SER A 11 -25.50 5.33 -25.53
N LEU A 12 -26.19 4.23 -25.90
CA LEU A 12 -26.24 3.03 -25.05
C LEU A 12 -24.89 2.34 -24.90
N LEU A 13 -24.04 2.36 -25.93
CA LEU A 13 -22.68 1.80 -25.87
C LEU A 13 -21.74 2.61 -24.97
N LEU A 14 -21.92 3.93 -24.90
CA LEU A 14 -21.15 4.79 -23.99
C LEU A 14 -21.57 4.66 -22.51
N ALA A 15 -22.83 4.28 -22.24
CA ALA A 15 -23.31 4.01 -20.87
C ALA A 15 -22.79 2.67 -20.30
N ALA A 16 -22.30 1.76 -21.15
CA ALA A 16 -21.74 0.46 -20.75
C ALA A 16 -20.31 0.54 -20.17
N CYS A 17 -19.65 1.72 -20.20
CA CYS A 17 -18.42 1.95 -19.45
C CYS A 17 -18.77 2.01 -17.95
N GLY A 18 -18.96 0.84 -17.33
CA GLY A 18 -19.25 0.67 -15.92
C GLY A 18 -18.16 1.31 -15.07
N PHE A 19 -18.37 2.55 -14.65
CA PHE A 19 -17.58 3.22 -13.63
C PHE A 19 -17.88 2.50 -12.30
N HIS A 20 -17.13 1.43 -11.98
CA HIS A 20 -17.20 0.82 -10.68
C HIS A 20 -16.63 1.80 -9.64
N LEU A 21 -17.53 2.42 -8.89
CA LEU A 21 -17.16 3.09 -7.66
C LEU A 21 -16.36 2.09 -6.83
N ARG A 22 -15.14 2.45 -6.43
CA ARG A 22 -14.27 1.63 -5.60
C ARG A 22 -15.04 1.31 -4.31
N LEU A 23 -15.61 0.11 -4.22
CA LEU A 23 -16.31 -0.37 -3.03
C LEU A 23 -15.39 -0.21 -1.82
N LYS A 24 -15.94 0.28 -0.71
CA LYS A 24 -15.22 0.32 0.56
C LYS A 24 -14.79 -1.11 0.90
N THR A 25 -13.56 -1.25 1.34
CA THR A 25 -13.02 -2.52 1.84
C THR A 25 -13.65 -2.78 3.21
N ASP A 26 -14.50 -3.80 3.33
CA ASP A 26 -15.05 -4.18 4.63
C ASP A 26 -13.96 -4.85 5.46
N LEU A 27 -13.61 -4.20 6.56
CA LEU A 27 -12.70 -4.76 7.56
C LEU A 27 -13.55 -5.51 8.61
N PRO A 28 -13.07 -6.66 9.14
CA PRO A 28 -13.82 -7.50 10.07
C PRO A 28 -13.84 -6.96 11.51
N PHE A 29 -13.52 -5.69 11.71
CA PHE A 29 -13.53 -4.97 12.99
C PHE A 29 -13.99 -3.52 12.75
N SER A 30 -14.56 -2.90 13.78
CA SER A 30 -15.14 -1.55 13.67
C SER A 30 -14.13 -0.46 14.01
N SER A 31 -13.13 -0.77 14.83
CA SER A 31 -12.12 0.19 15.26
C SER A 31 -10.71 -0.40 15.29
N LEU A 32 -9.73 0.43 14.90
CA LEU A 32 -8.33 0.05 14.78
C LEU A 32 -7.43 1.13 15.39
N PHE A 33 -6.55 0.74 16.29
CA PHE A 33 -5.42 1.57 16.72
C PHE A 33 -4.17 1.20 15.93
N ILE A 34 -3.42 2.21 15.43
CA ILE A 34 -2.15 2.00 14.72
C ILE A 34 -1.01 2.50 15.60
N GLU A 35 -0.29 1.53 16.16
CA GLU A 35 0.95 1.74 16.89
C GLU A 35 2.11 1.83 15.89
N SER A 36 2.81 2.95 15.85
CA SER A 36 3.92 3.17 14.91
C SER A 36 4.88 4.22 15.45
N PRO A 37 6.15 4.22 15.00
CA PRO A 37 7.04 5.36 15.22
C PRO A 37 6.41 6.65 14.69
N SER A 38 6.63 7.78 15.38
CA SER A 38 6.02 9.08 15.05
C SER A 38 6.40 9.61 13.65
N TYR A 39 7.51 9.15 13.11
CA TYR A 39 8.03 9.54 11.78
C TYR A 39 7.59 8.59 10.65
N SER A 40 6.78 7.56 10.92
CA SER A 40 6.36 6.59 9.89
C SER A 40 5.43 7.23 8.87
N GLN A 41 5.94 7.43 7.66
CA GLN A 41 5.13 7.89 6.53
C GLN A 41 4.15 6.81 6.08
N PHE A 42 4.55 5.54 6.15
CA PHE A 42 3.69 4.39 5.86
C PHE A 42 2.45 4.38 6.75
N ALA A 43 2.62 4.55 8.08
CA ALA A 43 1.50 4.59 9.01
C ALA A 43 0.55 5.77 8.72
N THR A 44 1.09 6.93 8.33
CA THR A 44 0.31 8.10 7.93
C THR A 44 -0.54 7.80 6.69
N ASP A 45 0.05 7.20 5.67
CA ASP A 45 -0.65 6.86 4.42
C ASP A 45 -1.67 5.74 4.64
N LEU A 46 -1.33 4.75 5.50
CA LEU A 46 -2.25 3.69 5.90
C LEU A 46 -3.48 4.25 6.63
N LYS A 47 -3.30 5.14 7.61
CA LYS A 47 -4.41 5.82 8.29
C LYS A 47 -5.32 6.55 7.31
N ARG A 48 -4.74 7.27 6.36
CA ARG A 48 -5.50 7.96 5.31
C ARG A 48 -6.27 6.96 4.44
N ALA A 49 -5.63 5.89 4.01
CA ALA A 49 -6.24 4.86 3.17
C ALA A 49 -7.42 4.17 3.87
N ILE A 50 -7.28 3.81 5.16
CA ILE A 50 -8.34 3.22 5.96
C ILE A 50 -9.55 4.16 6.06
N ARG A 51 -9.33 5.45 6.39
CA ARG A 51 -10.41 6.44 6.51
C ARG A 51 -11.21 6.62 5.22
N VAL A 52 -10.54 6.52 4.06
CA VAL A 52 -11.18 6.76 2.75
C VAL A 52 -11.81 5.50 2.19
N SER A 53 -11.19 4.34 2.38
CA SER A 53 -11.56 3.11 1.66
C SER A 53 -12.11 1.99 2.55
N SER A 54 -12.34 2.22 3.86
CA SER A 54 -12.89 1.19 4.73
C SER A 54 -14.06 1.69 5.59
N ASN A 55 -14.69 0.75 6.30
CA ASN A 55 -15.74 0.99 7.29
C ASN A 55 -15.17 1.20 8.70
N ALA A 56 -13.89 0.90 8.93
CA ALA A 56 -13.28 0.97 10.27
C ALA A 56 -12.88 2.40 10.66
N GLN A 57 -13.00 2.72 11.93
CA GLN A 57 -12.56 3.97 12.54
C GLN A 57 -11.14 3.84 13.08
N ILE A 58 -10.34 4.90 12.96
CA ILE A 58 -9.02 4.97 13.59
C ILE A 58 -9.19 5.49 15.00
N ALA A 59 -8.89 4.63 15.99
CA ALA A 59 -8.86 5.01 17.40
C ALA A 59 -7.59 5.81 17.73
N GLU A 60 -7.71 6.73 18.69
CA GLU A 60 -6.57 7.52 19.17
C GLU A 60 -5.76 6.80 20.25
N GLN A 61 -6.38 5.84 20.94
CA GLN A 61 -5.75 5.06 22.00
C GLN A 61 -6.06 3.57 21.82
N ALA A 62 -5.11 2.72 22.22
CA ALA A 62 -5.23 1.27 22.08
C ALA A 62 -6.44 0.68 22.83
N ASN A 63 -6.78 1.24 24.00
CA ASN A 63 -7.91 0.79 24.83
C ASN A 63 -9.29 1.14 24.25
N GLN A 64 -9.35 1.93 23.17
CA GLN A 64 -10.58 2.32 22.47
C GLN A 64 -10.76 1.56 21.15
N ALA A 65 -9.87 0.62 20.86
CA ALA A 65 -9.85 -0.10 19.60
C ALA A 65 -10.18 -1.58 19.80
N ASP A 66 -10.93 -2.16 18.84
CA ASP A 66 -11.18 -3.60 18.77
C ASP A 66 -9.88 -4.35 18.48
N VAL A 67 -9.00 -3.73 17.67
CA VAL A 67 -7.71 -4.33 17.29
C VAL A 67 -6.59 -3.29 17.28
N THR A 68 -5.38 -3.74 17.56
CA THR A 68 -4.15 -2.95 17.49
C THR A 68 -3.25 -3.49 16.39
N LEU A 69 -2.92 -2.65 15.41
CA LEU A 69 -1.93 -2.91 14.39
C LEU A 69 -0.62 -2.23 14.78
N ALA A 70 0.39 -3.01 15.13
CA ALA A 70 1.73 -2.51 15.40
C ALA A 70 2.59 -2.57 14.13
N ILE A 71 3.13 -1.43 13.69
CA ILE A 71 4.17 -1.35 12.67
C ILE A 71 5.51 -1.51 13.37
N LEU A 72 6.11 -2.69 13.23
CA LEU A 72 7.32 -3.08 13.95
C LEU A 72 8.58 -2.47 13.34
N SER A 73 8.61 -2.41 12.01
CA SER A 73 9.71 -1.75 11.28
C SER A 73 9.24 -1.30 9.90
N GLU A 74 9.87 -0.24 9.42
CA GLU A 74 9.76 0.28 8.06
C GLU A 74 11.18 0.58 7.57
N GLY A 75 11.54 0.09 6.37
CA GLY A 75 12.89 0.24 5.85
C GLY A 75 12.95 0.34 4.34
N ARG A 76 13.94 1.11 3.86
CA ARG A 76 14.32 1.24 2.45
C ARG A 76 15.75 0.77 2.33
N GLU A 77 15.99 -0.13 1.39
CA GLU A 77 17.32 -0.69 1.12
C GLU A 77 17.62 -0.57 -0.37
N ARG A 78 18.87 -0.32 -0.70
CA ARG A 78 19.38 -0.32 -2.07
C ARG A 78 20.55 -1.28 -2.15
N ALA A 79 20.46 -2.27 -3.01
CA ALA A 79 21.52 -3.24 -3.28
C ALA A 79 21.98 -3.14 -4.74
N ILE A 80 23.26 -3.34 -4.99
CA ILE A 80 23.79 -3.44 -6.35
C ILE A 80 23.28 -4.76 -6.95
N LEU A 81 22.61 -4.66 -8.13
CA LEU A 81 22.09 -5.80 -8.86
C LEU A 81 23.05 -6.23 -9.97
N SER A 82 23.63 -5.28 -10.69
CA SER A 82 24.59 -5.58 -11.75
C SER A 82 25.68 -4.50 -11.90
N LEU A 83 26.83 -4.94 -12.41
CA LEU A 83 27.97 -4.09 -12.75
C LEU A 83 28.27 -4.18 -14.26
N SER A 84 28.83 -3.11 -14.82
CA SER A 84 29.43 -3.12 -16.17
C SER A 84 30.75 -3.89 -16.19
N GLY A 85 31.27 -4.21 -17.37
CA GLY A 85 32.59 -4.81 -17.55
C GLY A 85 33.75 -3.96 -17.00
N GLY A 86 33.54 -2.66 -16.79
CA GLY A 86 34.48 -1.73 -16.13
C GLY A 86 34.25 -1.55 -14.64
N GLY A 87 33.40 -2.37 -13.98
CA GLY A 87 33.15 -2.31 -12.54
C GLY A 87 32.21 -1.19 -12.08
N LYS A 88 31.62 -0.43 -12.99
CA LYS A 88 30.62 0.59 -12.64
C LYS A 88 29.24 -0.04 -12.43
N VAL A 89 28.46 0.50 -11.50
CA VAL A 89 27.09 0.04 -11.27
C VAL A 89 26.22 0.34 -12.50
N ARG A 90 25.48 -0.68 -12.95
CA ARG A 90 24.48 -0.57 -14.03
C ARG A 90 23.06 -0.62 -13.50
N GLU A 91 22.82 -1.40 -12.45
CA GLU A 91 21.49 -1.59 -11.90
C GLU A 91 21.55 -1.70 -10.40
N PHE A 92 20.57 -1.07 -9.75
CA PHE A 92 20.27 -1.26 -8.34
C PHE A 92 18.96 -2.03 -8.20
N GLN A 93 18.87 -2.85 -7.16
CA GLN A 93 17.60 -3.36 -6.66
C GLN A 93 17.20 -2.54 -5.44
N LEU A 94 16.09 -1.84 -5.55
CA LEU A 94 15.44 -1.13 -4.47
C LEU A 94 14.51 -2.09 -3.73
N ARG A 95 14.55 -2.06 -2.40
CA ARG A 95 13.72 -2.88 -1.53
C ARG A 95 13.00 -1.99 -0.53
N TYR A 96 11.69 -2.18 -0.42
CA TYR A 96 10.87 -1.55 0.60
C TYR A 96 10.27 -2.63 1.48
N LYS A 97 10.48 -2.53 2.79
CA LYS A 97 10.12 -3.56 3.77
C LYS A 97 9.27 -2.94 4.88
N VAL A 98 8.17 -3.60 5.23
CA VAL A 98 7.34 -3.25 6.37
C VAL A 98 7.03 -4.52 7.15
N ALA A 99 7.43 -4.55 8.43
CA ALA A 99 7.04 -5.60 9.36
C ALA A 99 5.91 -5.11 10.26
N TYR A 100 4.91 -5.95 10.51
CA TYR A 100 3.74 -5.59 11.26
C TYR A 100 3.19 -6.78 12.07
N ARG A 101 2.34 -6.47 13.05
CA ARG A 101 1.61 -7.43 13.88
C ARG A 101 0.20 -6.91 14.16
N LEU A 102 -0.81 -7.79 14.12
CA LEU A 102 -2.18 -7.45 14.47
C LEU A 102 -2.60 -8.22 15.72
N ARG A 103 -3.10 -7.50 16.73
CA ARG A 103 -3.60 -8.06 18.01
C ARG A 103 -5.03 -7.62 18.27
N ASP A 104 -5.79 -8.44 18.99
CA ASP A 104 -7.09 -8.05 19.52
C ASP A 104 -6.94 -7.13 20.78
N ALA A 105 -8.07 -6.69 21.33
CA ALA A 105 -8.11 -5.85 22.53
C ALA A 105 -7.53 -6.55 23.78
N HIS A 106 -7.41 -7.89 23.78
CA HIS A 106 -6.83 -8.68 24.87
C HIS A 106 -5.33 -8.97 24.65
N GLY A 107 -4.75 -8.47 23.56
CA GLY A 107 -3.34 -8.67 23.22
C GLY A 107 -3.04 -9.98 22.50
N LYS A 108 -4.04 -10.78 22.15
CA LYS A 108 -3.90 -12.02 21.41
C LYS A 108 -3.62 -11.72 19.93
N ASP A 109 -2.66 -12.41 19.34
CA ASP A 109 -2.36 -12.27 17.92
C ASP A 109 -3.53 -12.80 17.07
N LEU A 110 -4.13 -11.90 16.28
CA LEU A 110 -5.14 -12.24 15.27
C LEU A 110 -4.50 -12.66 13.95
N MET A 111 -3.28 -12.19 13.71
CA MET A 111 -2.46 -12.56 12.58
C MET A 111 -1.01 -12.67 13.07
N SER A 112 -0.34 -13.75 12.73
CA SER A 112 1.09 -13.89 12.98
C SER A 112 1.82 -12.66 12.45
N SER A 113 2.93 -12.27 13.09
CA SER A 113 3.76 -11.17 12.59
C SER A 113 4.07 -11.39 11.12
N GLY A 114 3.75 -10.41 10.30
CA GLY A 114 3.90 -10.48 8.86
C GLY A 114 4.91 -9.46 8.35
N GLU A 115 5.43 -9.75 7.17
CA GLU A 115 6.29 -8.83 6.42
C GLU A 115 5.70 -8.58 5.03
N ILE A 116 5.81 -7.34 4.57
CA ILE A 116 5.62 -6.95 3.19
C ILE A 116 6.99 -6.55 2.67
N LEU A 117 7.47 -7.24 1.64
CA LEU A 117 8.70 -6.94 0.94
C LEU A 117 8.39 -6.68 -0.53
N LEU A 118 8.64 -5.46 -0.97
CA LEU A 118 8.52 -5.05 -2.36
C LEU A 118 9.91 -4.78 -2.94
N LYS A 119 10.07 -5.08 -4.22
CA LYS A 119 11.32 -4.89 -4.95
C LYS A 119 11.05 -4.18 -6.27
N ARG A 120 11.95 -3.27 -6.67
CA ARG A 120 11.98 -2.63 -7.98
C ARG A 120 13.43 -2.54 -8.43
N ASP A 121 13.67 -2.75 -9.71
CA ASP A 121 14.99 -2.59 -10.28
C ASP A 121 15.09 -1.17 -10.87
N LEU A 122 16.24 -0.53 -10.67
CA LEU A 122 16.54 0.82 -11.14
C LEU A 122 17.80 0.74 -12.01
N ILE A 123 17.65 1.04 -13.30
CA ILE A 123 18.79 1.22 -14.21
C ILE A 123 19.50 2.51 -13.82
N TYR A 124 20.79 2.42 -13.54
CA TYR A 124 21.59 3.53 -13.08
C TYR A 124 22.57 4.02 -14.15
N ASP A 125 22.68 5.34 -14.28
CA ASP A 125 23.61 6.01 -15.16
C ASP A 125 24.28 7.16 -14.39
N ASP A 126 25.60 7.06 -14.23
CA ASP A 126 26.43 8.04 -13.48
C ASP A 126 26.49 9.42 -14.17
N THR A 127 26.06 9.54 -15.41
CA THR A 127 25.94 10.82 -16.11
C THR A 127 24.64 11.56 -15.80
N GLN A 128 23.64 10.89 -15.20
CA GLN A 128 22.29 11.40 -14.91
C GLN A 128 21.90 11.30 -13.43
N VAL A 129 22.82 11.51 -12.52
CA VAL A 129 22.64 11.26 -11.08
C VAL A 129 21.35 11.87 -10.52
N LEU A 130 21.10 13.16 -10.74
CA LEU A 130 19.91 13.86 -10.22
C LEU A 130 18.59 13.29 -10.76
N ALA A 131 18.56 12.91 -12.04
CA ALA A 131 17.39 12.27 -12.61
C ALA A 131 17.16 10.88 -11.99
N LYS A 132 18.21 10.11 -11.76
CA LYS A 132 18.16 8.79 -11.15
C LYS A 132 17.76 8.83 -9.66
N GLU A 133 18.22 9.83 -8.91
CA GLU A 133 17.76 10.06 -7.53
C GLU A 133 16.25 10.40 -7.47
N SER A 134 15.78 11.20 -8.41
CA SER A 134 14.35 11.53 -8.53
C SER A 134 13.51 10.30 -8.88
N GLU A 135 14.00 9.45 -9.80
CA GLU A 135 13.37 8.19 -10.18
C GLU A 135 13.34 7.20 -9.00
N GLU A 136 14.45 7.06 -8.27
CA GLU A 136 14.53 6.24 -7.06
C GLU A 136 13.50 6.67 -6.01
N ALA A 137 13.40 7.98 -5.75
CA ALA A 137 12.42 8.52 -4.79
C ALA A 137 10.98 8.23 -5.22
N LEU A 138 10.68 8.29 -6.51
CA LEU A 138 9.37 7.95 -7.06
C LEU A 138 9.06 6.47 -6.89
N LEU A 139 10.01 5.58 -7.22
CA LEU A 139 9.86 4.13 -7.06
C LEU A 139 9.61 3.74 -5.59
N TYR A 140 10.31 4.36 -4.63
CA TYR A 140 10.03 4.12 -3.21
C TYR A 140 8.64 4.60 -2.79
N ARG A 141 8.15 5.72 -3.31
CA ARG A 141 6.80 6.21 -3.05
C ARG A 141 5.75 5.25 -3.60
N ASP A 142 5.95 4.73 -4.81
CA ASP A 142 5.05 3.77 -5.43
C ASP A 142 5.02 2.45 -4.64
N MET A 143 6.18 1.93 -4.24
CA MET A 143 6.28 0.74 -3.39
C MET A 143 5.58 0.95 -2.04
N GLN A 144 5.70 2.13 -1.44
CA GLN A 144 4.99 2.46 -0.19
C GLN A 144 3.47 2.42 -0.39
N GLY A 145 2.96 2.99 -1.48
CA GLY A 145 1.55 2.92 -1.84
C GLY A 145 1.07 1.47 -2.06
N ASP A 146 1.86 0.67 -2.78
CA ASP A 146 1.59 -0.75 -3.01
C ASP A 146 1.55 -1.54 -1.67
N ALA A 147 2.48 -1.25 -0.76
CA ALA A 147 2.54 -1.88 0.57
C ALA A 147 1.29 -1.56 1.40
N VAL A 148 0.81 -0.30 1.37
CA VAL A 148 -0.43 0.12 2.03
C VAL A 148 -1.62 -0.68 1.50
N GLN A 149 -1.75 -0.79 0.18
CA GLN A 149 -2.83 -1.55 -0.44
C GLN A 149 -2.74 -3.05 -0.13
N GLN A 150 -1.52 -3.60 -0.09
CA GLN A 150 -1.31 -5.00 0.28
C GLN A 150 -1.69 -5.28 1.73
N LEU A 151 -1.33 -4.38 2.66
CA LEU A 151 -1.72 -4.52 4.07
C LEU A 151 -3.24 -4.42 4.24
N LEU A 152 -3.90 -3.47 3.58
CA LEU A 152 -5.37 -3.36 3.61
C LEU A 152 -6.06 -4.66 3.18
N ARG A 153 -5.60 -5.28 2.09
CA ARG A 153 -6.15 -6.58 1.65
C ARG A 153 -5.92 -7.70 2.68
N ARG A 154 -4.76 -7.71 3.34
CA ARG A 154 -4.47 -8.69 4.40
C ARG A 154 -5.36 -8.47 5.63
N LEU A 155 -5.58 -7.22 6.03
CA LEU A 155 -6.48 -6.87 7.14
C LEU A 155 -7.94 -7.27 6.86
N ALA A 156 -8.41 -7.10 5.61
CA ALA A 156 -9.74 -7.52 5.20
C ALA A 156 -9.94 -9.05 5.22
N ALA A 157 -8.86 -9.82 5.07
CA ALA A 157 -8.88 -11.27 5.07
C ALA A 157 -8.75 -11.88 6.48
N VAL A 158 -8.56 -11.08 7.52
CA VAL A 158 -8.45 -11.55 8.91
C VAL A 158 -9.78 -12.12 9.37
N ARG A 159 -9.71 -13.26 10.08
CA ARG A 159 -10.87 -13.81 10.79
C ARG A 159 -10.77 -13.40 12.26
N VAL A 160 -11.65 -12.52 12.69
CA VAL A 160 -11.81 -12.21 14.10
C VAL A 160 -12.74 -13.29 14.68
N PRO A 161 -12.31 -14.11 15.66
CA PRO A 161 -13.22 -15.02 16.33
C PRO A 161 -14.27 -14.20 17.07
N LEU A 162 -15.54 -14.51 16.80
CA LEU A 162 -16.71 -13.98 17.52
C LEU A 162 -16.74 -14.51 18.94
#